data_c6e5bcdb5392f51461eac3f55796cf34
#
_entry.id   c6e5bcdb5392f51461eac3f55796cf34
#
_cell.length_a   1.000
_cell.length_b   1.000
_cell.length_c   1.000
_cell.angle_alpha   90.00
_cell.angle_beta   90.00
_cell.angle_gamma   90.00
#
_symmetry.space_group_name_H-M   'P 1'
#
loop_
_entity.id
_entity.type
_entity.pdbx_description
1 polymer ?
#
loop_
_entity_poly.entity_id
_entity_poly.type
_entity_poly.pdbx_seq_one_letter_code
_entity_poly.pdbx_strand_id
1 'polypeptide(L)'
;MDTAALYFDFYEGGLAFEERDDESLFHLLTEGLSALSELGEVMLSDRLRQISVRPAPKLSVRATVKSNLLDVELGASGLSAADLAIYLDSYKRHQTFARLTSGDIVRLDEGARAAFGLAEDLGVDAVDLLDGMSLPASSTLFVDSMLARTPALEADRDAAFLRTVERLDTLGKMDFTVPASLKATLRGYQVDGYQWLGSLEHLGLGGILADDMGLGKTLQMIAHILARVEAGDTKPTLVVCPASLVYNWAAELE
;
A
#
# COMPACT_ATOMS: atom_id res chain seq x y z
N MET A 1 13.98 30.60 -37.87
CA MET A 1 14.85 29.35 -37.88
C MET A 1 15.11 28.84 -36.49
N ASP A 2 15.32 29.70 -35.49
CA ASP A 2 15.65 29.24 -34.14
C ASP A 2 14.57 28.43 -33.42
N THR A 3 13.29 28.78 -33.60
CA THR A 3 12.16 28.09 -32.94
C THR A 3 12.00 26.65 -33.45
N ALA A 4 12.19 26.39 -34.73
CA ALA A 4 12.06 25.05 -35.30
C ALA A 4 13.23 24.13 -34.84
N ALA A 5 14.42 24.70 -34.62
CA ALA A 5 15.59 23.99 -34.12
C ALA A 5 15.43 23.47 -32.67
N LEU A 6 14.43 23.97 -31.92
CA LEU A 6 14.12 23.47 -30.58
C LEU A 6 13.38 22.12 -30.59
N TYR A 7 12.76 21.76 -31.74
CA TYR A 7 11.88 20.61 -31.83
C TYR A 7 12.32 19.58 -32.90
N PHE A 8 13.23 19.98 -33.81
CA PHE A 8 13.63 19.14 -34.94
C PHE A 8 15.14 19.20 -35.17
N ASP A 9 15.72 18.10 -35.60
CA ASP A 9 17.07 18.04 -36.12
C ASP A 9 17.10 18.48 -37.59
N PHE A 10 18.18 19.14 -38.02
CA PHE A 10 18.39 19.58 -39.38
C PHE A 10 19.09 18.51 -40.20
N TYR A 11 18.42 18.07 -41.27
CA TYR A 11 19.00 17.14 -42.27
C TYR A 11 19.05 17.77 -43.65
N GLU A 12 19.86 17.21 -44.55
CA GLU A 12 19.86 17.61 -45.96
C GLU A 12 18.48 17.32 -46.59
N GLY A 13 17.63 18.32 -46.66
CA GLY A 13 16.28 18.22 -47.25
C GLY A 13 15.13 18.60 -46.34
N GLY A 14 15.41 18.97 -45.09
CA GLY A 14 14.34 19.45 -44.16
C GLY A 14 14.64 19.28 -42.68
N LEU A 15 13.60 19.38 -41.91
CA LEU A 15 13.60 19.20 -40.47
C LEU A 15 12.95 17.85 -40.16
N ALA A 16 13.59 17.05 -39.32
CA ALA A 16 13.03 15.79 -38.83
C ALA A 16 13.38 15.57 -37.35
N PHE A 17 12.67 14.71 -36.70
CA PHE A 17 13.07 14.16 -35.42
C PHE A 17 13.00 12.62 -35.48
N GLU A 18 13.75 11.95 -34.63
CA GLU A 18 13.72 10.48 -34.62
C GLU A 18 12.31 9.98 -34.21
N GLU A 19 11.74 9.09 -35.00
CA GLU A 19 10.37 8.54 -34.78
C GLU A 19 10.20 7.84 -33.42
N ARG A 20 11.31 7.57 -32.73
CA ARG A 20 11.38 6.92 -31.42
C ARG A 20 11.70 7.87 -30.27
N ASP A 21 11.90 9.15 -30.53
CA ASP A 21 12.11 10.15 -29.48
C ASP A 21 10.73 10.67 -29.00
N ASP A 22 10.18 9.90 -28.06
CA ASP A 22 8.90 10.22 -27.45
C ASP A 22 8.97 11.54 -26.65
N GLU A 23 10.13 11.98 -26.15
CA GLU A 23 10.30 13.23 -25.41
C GLU A 23 10.19 14.43 -26.35
N SER A 24 10.86 14.40 -27.48
CA SER A 24 10.72 15.42 -28.53
C SER A 24 9.28 15.50 -29.08
N LEU A 25 8.62 14.35 -29.23
CA LEU A 25 7.22 14.29 -29.64
C LEU A 25 6.30 14.95 -28.58
N PHE A 26 6.51 14.70 -27.31
CA PHE A 26 5.75 15.31 -26.24
C PHE A 26 5.90 16.84 -26.24
N HIS A 27 7.13 17.35 -26.31
CA HIS A 27 7.42 18.78 -26.37
C HIS A 27 6.84 19.43 -27.63
N LEU A 28 6.92 18.74 -28.79
CA LEU A 28 6.30 19.22 -30.01
C LEU A 28 4.77 19.39 -29.86
N LEU A 29 4.10 18.39 -29.28
CA LEU A 29 2.63 18.39 -29.14
C LEU A 29 2.13 19.36 -28.06
N THR A 30 2.90 19.60 -27.00
CA THR A 30 2.49 20.48 -25.89
C THR A 30 2.81 21.95 -26.13
N GLU A 31 3.96 22.25 -26.70
CA GLU A 31 4.47 23.61 -26.83
C GLU A 31 4.80 23.96 -28.29
N GLY A 32 5.39 23.00 -29.01
CA GLY A 32 5.95 23.25 -30.35
C GLY A 32 4.92 23.59 -31.40
N LEU A 33 3.77 22.90 -31.44
CA LEU A 33 2.71 23.18 -32.41
C LEU A 33 2.14 24.61 -32.25
N SER A 34 2.00 25.07 -31.01
CA SER A 34 1.55 26.43 -30.74
C SER A 34 2.59 27.46 -31.22
N ALA A 35 3.86 27.25 -30.86
CA ALA A 35 4.95 28.14 -31.27
C ALA A 35 5.16 28.16 -32.79
N LEU A 36 5.03 27.01 -33.48
CA LEU A 36 5.11 26.95 -34.93
C LEU A 36 3.92 27.61 -35.61
N SER A 37 2.72 27.56 -35.03
CA SER A 37 1.52 28.23 -35.58
C SER A 37 1.62 29.75 -35.56
N GLU A 38 2.43 30.31 -34.65
CA GLU A 38 2.72 31.76 -34.64
C GLU A 38 3.61 32.20 -35.82
N LEU A 39 4.38 31.27 -36.38
CA LEU A 39 5.28 31.55 -37.50
C LEU A 39 4.65 31.31 -38.88
N GLY A 40 3.57 30.53 -38.95
CA GLY A 40 2.90 30.21 -40.20
C GLY A 40 1.85 29.12 -40.07
N GLU A 41 1.31 28.69 -41.21
CA GLU A 41 0.32 27.62 -41.27
C GLU A 41 0.96 26.26 -41.00
N VAL A 42 0.45 25.53 -39.99
CA VAL A 42 0.94 24.21 -39.62
C VAL A 42 0.00 23.14 -40.19
N MET A 43 0.52 22.32 -41.09
CA MET A 43 -0.19 21.16 -41.65
C MET A 43 0.26 19.89 -40.94
N LEU A 44 -0.66 19.19 -40.28
CA LEU A 44 -0.42 17.94 -39.58
C LEU A 44 -0.89 16.74 -40.42
N SER A 45 -0.13 15.66 -40.43
CA SER A 45 -0.60 14.37 -40.95
C SER A 45 -1.76 13.83 -40.13
N ASP A 46 -2.62 12.99 -40.72
CA ASP A 46 -3.74 12.38 -40.03
C ASP A 46 -3.28 11.54 -38.82
N ARG A 47 -2.11 10.90 -38.92
CA ARG A 47 -1.51 10.13 -37.84
C ARG A 47 -1.16 11.03 -36.63
N LEU A 48 -0.58 12.21 -36.87
CA LEU A 48 -0.19 13.12 -35.80
C LEU A 48 -1.41 13.83 -35.18
N ARG A 49 -2.47 14.09 -35.99
CA ARG A 49 -3.73 14.64 -35.49
C ARG A 49 -4.49 13.71 -34.55
N GLN A 50 -4.27 12.41 -34.63
CA GLN A 50 -4.92 11.40 -33.80
C GLN A 50 -4.25 11.25 -32.43
N ILE A 51 -3.00 11.71 -32.27
CA ILE A 51 -2.29 11.66 -30.99
C ILE A 51 -2.76 12.81 -30.13
N SER A 52 -3.29 12.52 -28.95
CA SER A 52 -3.66 13.53 -27.96
C SER A 52 -2.76 13.47 -26.73
N VAL A 53 -2.50 14.64 -26.16
CA VAL A 53 -1.86 14.73 -24.85
C VAL A 53 -2.97 14.79 -23.80
N ARG A 54 -3.03 13.77 -22.94
CA ARG A 54 -4.06 13.66 -21.90
C ARG A 54 -3.49 14.07 -20.54
N PRO A 55 -4.32 14.62 -19.64
CA PRO A 55 -3.92 14.85 -18.26
C PRO A 55 -3.55 13.50 -17.59
N ALA A 56 -2.77 13.58 -16.52
CA ALA A 56 -2.45 12.42 -15.70
C ALA A 56 -3.73 11.74 -15.19
N PRO A 57 -3.79 10.40 -15.17
CA PRO A 57 -4.94 9.66 -14.69
C PRO A 57 -5.07 9.80 -13.18
N LYS A 58 -6.29 9.82 -12.67
CA LYS A 58 -6.52 9.66 -11.25
C LYS A 58 -6.34 8.20 -10.87
N LEU A 59 -5.33 7.91 -10.09
CA LEU A 59 -5.09 6.57 -9.55
C LEU A 59 -5.94 6.35 -8.30
N SER A 60 -6.47 5.15 -8.18
CA SER A 60 -7.27 4.73 -7.04
C SER A 60 -6.76 3.41 -6.46
N VAL A 61 -6.86 3.27 -5.15
CA VAL A 61 -6.58 2.01 -4.46
C VAL A 61 -7.88 1.51 -3.84
N ARG A 62 -8.32 0.35 -4.31
CA ARG A 62 -9.45 -0.36 -3.70
C ARG A 62 -8.94 -1.29 -2.61
N ALA A 63 -9.49 -1.13 -1.41
CA ALA A 63 -9.18 -1.96 -0.26
C ALA A 63 -10.47 -2.61 0.27
N THR A 64 -10.56 -3.95 0.20
CA THR A 64 -11.75 -4.71 0.58
C THR A 64 -11.39 -5.82 1.54
N VAL A 65 -12.22 -6.07 2.56
CA VAL A 65 -11.99 -7.15 3.53
C VAL A 65 -13.04 -8.24 3.36
N LYS A 66 -12.56 -9.47 3.07
CA LYS A 66 -13.40 -10.67 2.94
C LYS A 66 -12.75 -11.85 3.63
N SER A 67 -13.51 -12.61 4.40
CA SER A 67 -13.05 -13.88 5.00
C SER A 67 -11.68 -13.80 5.70
N ASN A 68 -11.43 -12.75 6.47
CA ASN A 68 -10.17 -12.47 7.16
C ASN A 68 -8.97 -12.18 6.25
N LEU A 69 -9.20 -11.84 4.99
CA LEU A 69 -8.21 -11.34 4.04
C LEU A 69 -8.54 -9.90 3.66
N LEU A 70 -7.52 -9.10 3.46
CA LEU A 70 -7.56 -7.75 2.91
C LEU A 70 -7.07 -7.82 1.47
N ASP A 71 -7.94 -7.55 0.52
CA ASP A 71 -7.59 -7.41 -0.88
C ASP A 71 -7.29 -5.95 -1.19
N VAL A 72 -6.14 -5.69 -1.81
CA VAL A 72 -5.68 -4.36 -2.22
C VAL A 72 -5.42 -4.39 -3.72
N GLU A 73 -6.07 -3.51 -4.47
CA GLU A 73 -5.98 -3.41 -5.93
C GLU A 73 -5.74 -1.96 -6.36
N LEU A 74 -4.78 -1.74 -7.26
CA LEU A 74 -4.53 -0.44 -7.86
C LEU A 74 -5.30 -0.31 -9.19
N GLY A 75 -6.01 0.79 -9.35
CA GLY A 75 -6.76 1.11 -10.55
C GLY A 75 -6.54 2.54 -11.01
N ALA A 76 -7.06 2.87 -12.18
CA ALA A 76 -7.03 4.23 -12.72
C ALA A 76 -8.32 4.57 -13.47
N SER A 77 -8.80 5.78 -13.31
CA SER A 77 -9.93 6.27 -14.11
C SER A 77 -9.50 6.52 -15.56
N GLY A 78 -10.20 5.89 -16.50
CA GLY A 78 -10.03 6.15 -17.95
C GLY A 78 -8.81 5.50 -18.59
N LEU A 79 -8.11 4.61 -17.89
CA LEU A 79 -7.07 3.75 -18.45
C LEU A 79 -7.48 2.27 -18.37
N SER A 80 -7.06 1.51 -19.38
CA SER A 80 -7.08 0.05 -19.30
C SER A 80 -5.97 -0.46 -18.36
N ALA A 81 -6.06 -1.70 -17.88
CA ALA A 81 -4.99 -2.31 -17.08
C ALA A 81 -3.65 -2.32 -17.84
N ALA A 82 -3.68 -2.58 -19.16
CA ALA A 82 -2.49 -2.55 -20.00
C ALA A 82 -1.87 -1.14 -20.10
N ASP A 83 -2.69 -0.10 -20.27
CA ASP A 83 -2.21 1.28 -20.31
C ASP A 83 -1.69 1.74 -18.94
N LEU A 84 -2.33 1.30 -17.85
CA LEU A 84 -1.86 1.61 -16.51
C LEU A 84 -0.50 0.93 -16.21
N ALA A 85 -0.30 -0.29 -16.68
CA ALA A 85 1.00 -0.96 -16.60
C ALA A 85 2.09 -0.19 -17.35
N ILE A 86 1.79 0.30 -18.58
CA ILE A 86 2.70 1.15 -19.35
C ILE A 86 3.00 2.45 -18.59
N TYR A 87 1.99 3.09 -18.02
CA TYR A 87 2.12 4.31 -17.23
C TYR A 87 3.07 4.13 -16.04
N LEU A 88 2.89 3.05 -15.28
CA LEU A 88 3.75 2.71 -14.14
C LEU A 88 5.17 2.35 -14.58
N ASP A 89 5.34 1.53 -15.63
CA ASP A 89 6.66 1.17 -16.15
C ASP A 89 7.45 2.38 -16.67
N SER A 90 6.76 3.33 -17.31
CA SER A 90 7.37 4.60 -17.73
C SER A 90 7.89 5.42 -16.56
N TYR A 91 7.16 5.45 -15.44
CA TYR A 91 7.64 6.08 -14.20
C TYR A 91 8.90 5.38 -13.65
N LYS A 92 8.91 4.04 -13.62
CA LYS A 92 10.06 3.23 -13.19
C LYS A 92 11.32 3.51 -14.02
N ARG A 93 11.15 3.84 -15.30
CA ARG A 93 12.23 4.24 -16.21
C ARG A 93 12.61 5.72 -16.12
N HIS A 94 12.07 6.47 -15.15
CA HIS A 94 12.32 7.90 -14.96
C HIS A 94 11.92 8.77 -16.16
N GLN A 95 10.92 8.34 -16.93
CA GLN A 95 10.34 9.14 -17.99
C GLN A 95 9.43 10.23 -17.42
N THR A 96 9.14 11.28 -18.19
CA THR A 96 8.25 12.37 -17.79
C THR A 96 6.81 12.16 -18.27
N PHE A 97 6.60 11.21 -19.18
CA PHE A 97 5.31 10.84 -19.76
C PHE A 97 5.30 9.35 -20.15
N ALA A 98 4.11 8.83 -20.41
CA ALA A 98 3.88 7.48 -20.92
C ALA A 98 3.12 7.56 -22.25
N ARG A 99 3.49 6.70 -23.21
CA ARG A 99 2.77 6.54 -24.47
C ARG A 99 1.88 5.31 -24.40
N LEU A 100 0.56 5.54 -24.42
CA LEU A 100 -0.45 4.50 -24.27
C LEU A 100 -0.57 3.63 -25.55
N THR A 101 -1.28 2.52 -25.44
CA THR A 101 -1.57 1.61 -26.58
C THR A 101 -2.33 2.29 -27.70
N SER A 102 -3.14 3.31 -27.42
CA SER A 102 -3.82 4.16 -28.41
C SER A 102 -2.88 5.09 -29.18
N GLY A 103 -1.64 5.25 -28.72
CA GLY A 103 -0.69 6.25 -29.20
C GLY A 103 -0.80 7.60 -28.48
N ASP A 104 -1.79 7.81 -27.62
CA ASP A 104 -1.91 9.03 -26.80
C ASP A 104 -0.77 9.12 -25.80
N ILE A 105 -0.46 10.37 -25.43
CA ILE A 105 0.60 10.66 -24.47
C ILE A 105 -0.03 11.14 -23.16
N VAL A 106 0.41 10.57 -22.04
CA VAL A 106 -0.05 10.92 -20.69
C VAL A 106 1.13 11.40 -19.87
N ARG A 107 1.01 12.56 -19.23
CA ARG A 107 2.04 13.06 -18.32
C ARG A 107 2.07 12.24 -17.04
N LEU A 108 3.27 11.93 -16.57
CA LEU A 108 3.50 11.30 -15.27
C LEU A 108 3.42 12.37 -14.15
N ASP A 109 2.79 12.01 -13.04
CA ASP A 109 2.55 12.93 -11.93
C ASP A 109 2.84 12.29 -10.56
N GLU A 110 2.41 12.97 -9.49
CA GLU A 110 2.52 12.48 -8.13
C GLU A 110 1.74 11.19 -7.87
N GLY A 111 0.70 10.89 -8.67
CA GLY A 111 -0.06 9.65 -8.57
C GLY A 111 0.80 8.42 -8.85
N ALA A 112 1.63 8.48 -9.92
CA ALA A 112 2.58 7.41 -10.22
C ALA A 112 3.57 7.21 -9.05
N ARG A 113 4.16 8.30 -8.54
CA ARG A 113 5.07 8.26 -7.38
C ARG A 113 4.40 7.63 -6.17
N ALA A 114 3.17 8.03 -5.89
CA ALA A 114 2.38 7.55 -4.77
C ALA A 114 2.09 6.04 -4.87
N ALA A 115 1.77 5.54 -6.08
CA ALA A 115 1.55 4.12 -6.33
C ALA A 115 2.82 3.29 -6.10
N PHE A 116 3.99 3.79 -6.54
CA PHE A 116 5.27 3.14 -6.27
C PHE A 116 5.63 3.14 -4.78
N GLY A 117 5.43 4.26 -4.08
CA GLY A 117 5.64 4.34 -2.63
C GLY A 117 4.76 3.35 -1.86
N LEU A 118 3.49 3.23 -2.24
CA LEU A 118 2.58 2.24 -1.66
C LEU A 118 3.06 0.80 -1.92
N ALA A 119 3.49 0.48 -3.14
CA ALA A 119 3.98 -0.84 -3.51
C ALA A 119 5.28 -1.19 -2.76
N GLU A 120 6.22 -0.25 -2.64
CA GLU A 120 7.46 -0.41 -1.88
C GLU A 120 7.18 -0.70 -0.40
N ASP A 121 6.28 0.06 0.22
CA ASP A 121 5.85 -0.14 1.60
C ASP A 121 5.15 -1.50 1.81
N LEU A 122 4.46 -2.00 0.79
CA LEU A 122 3.83 -3.34 0.80
C LEU A 122 4.82 -4.45 0.41
N GLY A 123 6.03 -4.12 -0.04
CA GLY A 123 7.07 -5.08 -0.43
C GLY A 123 6.80 -5.79 -1.77
N VAL A 124 6.07 -5.15 -2.70
CA VAL A 124 5.69 -5.69 -4.01
C VAL A 124 6.05 -4.72 -5.14
N ASP A 125 5.98 -5.17 -6.41
CA ASP A 125 6.05 -4.25 -7.56
C ASP A 125 4.70 -3.55 -7.74
N ALA A 126 4.72 -2.27 -8.16
CA ALA A 126 3.50 -1.50 -8.39
C ALA A 126 2.60 -2.12 -9.48
N VAL A 127 3.18 -2.84 -10.42
CA VAL A 127 2.44 -3.56 -11.46
C VAL A 127 1.68 -4.75 -10.88
N ASP A 128 2.22 -5.43 -9.87
CA ASP A 128 1.56 -6.57 -9.22
C ASP A 128 0.26 -6.14 -8.50
N LEU A 129 0.17 -4.87 -8.07
CA LEU A 129 -1.04 -4.32 -7.47
C LEU A 129 -2.21 -4.17 -8.46
N LEU A 130 -1.96 -4.23 -9.79
CA LEU A 130 -3.01 -4.18 -10.82
C LEU A 130 -3.84 -5.48 -10.84
N ASP A 131 -3.20 -6.61 -10.55
CA ASP A 131 -3.86 -7.91 -10.46
C ASP A 131 -4.49 -8.14 -9.07
N GLY A 132 -4.25 -7.20 -8.15
CA GLY A 132 -4.68 -7.29 -6.77
C GLY A 132 -3.81 -8.22 -5.92
N MET A 133 -3.60 -7.84 -4.67
CA MET A 133 -2.91 -8.67 -3.70
C MET A 133 -3.78 -8.90 -2.46
N SER A 134 -3.61 -10.07 -1.84
CA SER A 134 -4.31 -10.41 -0.61
C SER A 134 -3.34 -10.41 0.57
N LEU A 135 -3.69 -9.70 1.63
CA LEU A 135 -2.99 -9.60 2.90
C LEU A 135 -3.86 -10.16 4.02
N PRO A 136 -3.29 -10.54 5.18
CA PRO A 136 -4.10 -10.78 6.37
C PRO A 136 -4.92 -9.55 6.76
N ALA A 137 -6.16 -9.74 7.24
CA ALA A 137 -7.00 -8.61 7.68
C ALA A 137 -6.39 -7.79 8.82
N SER A 138 -5.42 -8.33 9.56
CA SER A 138 -4.63 -7.59 10.55
C SER A 138 -3.79 -6.45 9.94
N SER A 139 -3.50 -6.51 8.64
CA SER A 139 -2.79 -5.44 7.91
C SER A 139 -3.66 -4.22 7.59
N THR A 140 -4.96 -4.26 7.88
CA THR A 140 -5.92 -3.21 7.52
C THR A 140 -5.54 -1.84 8.12
N LEU A 141 -5.13 -1.77 9.39
CA LEU A 141 -4.66 -0.50 10.01
C LEU A 141 -3.41 0.06 9.33
N PHE A 142 -2.48 -0.83 8.97
CA PHE A 142 -1.26 -0.44 8.28
C PHE A 142 -1.61 0.16 6.92
N VAL A 143 -2.40 -0.54 6.10
CA VAL A 143 -2.84 -0.05 4.78
C VAL A 143 -3.67 1.24 4.91
N ASP A 144 -4.58 1.34 5.89
CA ASP A 144 -5.35 2.56 6.13
C ASP A 144 -4.44 3.76 6.44
N SER A 145 -3.43 3.55 7.29
CA SER A 145 -2.47 4.60 7.65
C SER A 145 -1.62 5.05 6.46
N MET A 146 -1.29 4.14 5.55
CA MET A 146 -0.55 4.45 4.31
C MET A 146 -1.42 5.26 3.35
N LEU A 147 -2.65 4.80 3.09
CA LEU A 147 -3.60 5.52 2.24
C LEU A 147 -3.92 6.91 2.76
N ALA A 148 -4.02 7.09 4.09
CA ALA A 148 -4.23 8.40 4.70
C ALA A 148 -3.05 9.38 4.49
N ARG A 149 -1.83 8.87 4.35
CA ARG A 149 -0.61 9.67 4.08
C ARG A 149 -0.36 9.92 2.60
N THR A 150 -1.15 9.31 1.72
CA THR A 150 -0.94 9.31 0.28
C THR A 150 -2.15 9.94 -0.45
N PRO A 151 -2.40 11.26 -0.29
CA PRO A 151 -3.59 11.92 -0.82
C PRO A 151 -3.63 11.97 -2.35
N ALA A 152 -2.53 11.67 -3.03
CA ALA A 152 -2.48 11.56 -4.49
C ALA A 152 -3.17 10.31 -5.04
N LEU A 153 -3.51 9.32 -4.17
CA LEU A 153 -4.29 8.14 -4.52
C LEU A 153 -5.72 8.27 -3.96
N GLU A 154 -6.71 8.05 -4.80
CA GLU A 154 -8.10 7.95 -4.34
C GLU A 154 -8.29 6.61 -3.62
N ALA A 155 -8.63 6.64 -2.32
CA ALA A 155 -8.83 5.44 -1.52
C ALA A 155 -10.30 5.01 -1.53
N ASP A 156 -10.58 3.86 -2.16
CA ASP A 156 -11.90 3.20 -2.15
C ASP A 156 -11.89 2.09 -1.08
N ARG A 157 -12.53 2.37 0.06
CA ARG A 157 -12.59 1.49 1.23
C ARG A 157 -14.00 0.93 1.38
N ASP A 158 -14.15 -0.38 1.35
CA ASP A 158 -15.45 -0.98 1.57
C ASP A 158 -15.90 -0.89 3.06
N ALA A 159 -17.18 -1.15 3.32
CA ALA A 159 -17.72 -1.10 4.67
C ALA A 159 -17.09 -2.14 5.62
N ALA A 160 -16.60 -3.28 5.09
CA ALA A 160 -15.94 -4.28 5.91
C ALA A 160 -14.53 -3.85 6.30
N PHE A 161 -13.81 -3.17 5.39
CA PHE A 161 -12.51 -2.53 5.68
C PHE A 161 -12.66 -1.52 6.81
N LEU A 162 -13.60 -0.58 6.71
CA LEU A 162 -13.81 0.47 7.72
C LEU A 162 -14.17 -0.13 9.09
N ARG A 163 -15.07 -1.12 9.13
CA ARG A 163 -15.37 -1.82 10.39
C ARG A 163 -14.16 -2.54 10.98
N THR A 164 -13.28 -3.07 10.13
CA THR A 164 -12.05 -3.72 10.59
C THR A 164 -11.07 -2.71 11.16
N VAL A 165 -10.91 -1.54 10.54
CA VAL A 165 -10.14 -0.40 11.09
C VAL A 165 -10.66 -0.02 12.48
N GLU A 166 -11.97 0.22 12.61
CA GLU A 166 -12.60 0.57 13.88
C GLU A 166 -12.36 -0.48 14.98
N ARG A 167 -12.50 -1.77 14.65
CA ARG A 167 -12.22 -2.86 15.58
C ARG A 167 -10.75 -2.89 16.01
N LEU A 168 -9.83 -2.79 15.06
CA LEU A 168 -8.39 -2.81 15.35
C LEU A 168 -7.93 -1.57 16.12
N ASP A 169 -8.56 -0.42 15.96
CA ASP A 169 -8.28 0.80 16.73
C ASP A 169 -8.65 0.67 18.22
N THR A 170 -9.43 -0.35 18.59
CA THR A 170 -9.73 -0.67 20.00
C THR A 170 -8.63 -1.47 20.68
N LEU A 171 -7.56 -1.88 19.98
CA LEU A 171 -6.42 -2.60 20.56
C LEU A 171 -5.83 -1.80 21.74
N GLY A 172 -5.68 -2.48 22.88
CA GLY A 172 -5.15 -1.89 24.12
C GLY A 172 -6.06 -0.88 24.84
N LYS A 173 -7.27 -0.62 24.31
CA LYS A 173 -8.27 0.25 24.94
C LYS A 173 -9.33 -0.54 25.74
N MET A 174 -9.30 -1.88 25.65
CA MET A 174 -10.21 -2.77 26.37
C MET A 174 -9.67 -3.05 27.76
N ASP A 175 -10.55 -3.14 28.74
CA ASP A 175 -10.19 -3.42 30.13
C ASP A 175 -10.57 -4.88 30.49
N PHE A 176 -9.58 -5.67 30.85
CA PHE A 176 -9.72 -7.06 31.28
C PHE A 176 -9.32 -7.19 32.74
N THR A 177 -10.19 -7.75 33.56
CA THR A 177 -9.89 -7.99 34.98
C THR A 177 -8.79 -9.03 35.12
N VAL A 178 -7.74 -8.70 35.88
CA VAL A 178 -6.68 -9.66 36.21
C VAL A 178 -7.27 -10.83 36.99
N PRO A 179 -6.93 -12.10 36.67
CA PRO A 179 -7.50 -13.27 37.35
C PRO A 179 -7.30 -13.22 38.86
N ALA A 180 -8.34 -13.48 39.61
CA ALA A 180 -8.30 -13.44 41.08
C ALA A 180 -7.50 -14.58 41.70
N SER A 181 -7.38 -15.71 40.97
CA SER A 181 -6.62 -16.87 41.40
C SER A 181 -5.12 -16.79 41.06
N LEU A 182 -4.67 -15.73 40.39
CA LEU A 182 -3.26 -15.51 40.09
C LEU A 182 -2.45 -15.36 41.38
N LYS A 183 -1.50 -16.27 41.65
CA LYS A 183 -0.65 -16.27 42.84
C LYS A 183 0.44 -15.19 42.86
N ALA A 184 0.47 -14.29 41.85
CA ALA A 184 1.46 -13.24 41.72
C ALA A 184 0.77 -11.88 41.50
N THR A 185 1.46 -10.80 41.84
CA THR A 185 1.01 -9.44 41.58
C THR A 185 1.69 -8.90 40.33
N LEU A 186 0.91 -8.54 39.32
CA LEU A 186 1.42 -7.91 38.10
C LEU A 186 1.89 -6.48 38.39
N ARG A 187 3.02 -6.08 37.85
CA ARG A 187 3.47 -4.68 37.81
C ARG A 187 2.67 -3.92 36.75
N GLY A 188 2.65 -2.57 36.81
CA GLY A 188 1.87 -1.74 35.88
C GLY A 188 2.06 -2.14 34.41
N TYR A 189 3.30 -2.19 33.93
CA TYR A 189 3.60 -2.58 32.54
C TYR A 189 3.20 -4.04 32.21
N GLN A 190 3.17 -4.94 33.19
CA GLN A 190 2.67 -6.31 33.01
C GLN A 190 1.16 -6.36 32.91
N VAL A 191 0.46 -5.46 33.61
CA VAL A 191 -0.98 -5.25 33.43
C VAL A 191 -1.25 -4.74 32.02
N ASP A 192 -0.49 -3.77 31.53
CA ASP A 192 -0.64 -3.25 30.15
C ASP A 192 -0.46 -4.35 29.11
N GLY A 193 0.57 -5.20 29.27
CA GLY A 193 0.79 -6.35 28.39
C GLY A 193 -0.31 -7.42 28.50
N TYR A 194 -0.83 -7.67 29.68
CA TYR A 194 -1.97 -8.56 29.89
C TYR A 194 -3.25 -8.02 29.19
N GLN A 195 -3.54 -6.72 29.31
CA GLN A 195 -4.66 -6.06 28.64
C GLN A 195 -4.52 -6.16 27.11
N TRP A 196 -3.30 -5.96 26.62
CA TRP A 196 -3.00 -6.08 25.19
C TRP A 196 -3.22 -7.51 24.70
N LEU A 197 -2.76 -8.55 25.43
CA LEU A 197 -2.99 -9.96 25.09
C LEU A 197 -4.50 -10.29 25.06
N GLY A 198 -5.28 -9.80 26.03
CA GLY A 198 -6.73 -9.95 26.06
C GLY A 198 -7.41 -9.27 24.86
N SER A 199 -6.94 -8.09 24.47
CA SER A 199 -7.44 -7.37 23.30
C SER A 199 -7.15 -8.14 22.00
N LEU A 200 -5.95 -8.72 21.85
CA LEU A 200 -5.60 -9.55 20.69
C LEU A 200 -6.53 -10.76 20.56
N GLU A 201 -6.74 -11.48 21.67
CA GLU A 201 -7.64 -12.64 21.68
C GLU A 201 -9.08 -12.24 21.30
N HIS A 202 -9.60 -11.17 21.91
CA HIS A 202 -10.96 -10.67 21.61
C HIS A 202 -11.14 -10.34 20.12
N LEU A 203 -10.09 -9.81 19.49
CA LEU A 203 -10.08 -9.48 18.06
C LEU A 203 -9.76 -10.68 17.15
N GLY A 204 -9.39 -11.84 17.72
CA GLY A 204 -8.96 -13.01 16.95
C GLY A 204 -7.61 -12.81 16.27
N LEU A 205 -6.73 -12.01 16.88
CA LEU A 205 -5.40 -11.69 16.36
C LEU A 205 -4.31 -12.44 17.13
N GLY A 206 -3.16 -12.61 16.50
CA GLY A 206 -1.90 -12.96 17.16
C GLY A 206 -1.05 -11.73 17.41
N GLY A 207 0.01 -11.88 18.21
CA GLY A 207 0.95 -10.78 18.47
C GLY A 207 2.30 -11.27 18.98
N ILE A 208 3.25 -10.34 19.08
CA ILE A 208 4.59 -10.57 19.61
C ILE A 208 4.78 -9.69 20.84
N LEU A 209 4.93 -10.32 22.02
CA LEU A 209 5.28 -9.62 23.26
C LEU A 209 6.81 -9.42 23.30
N ALA A 210 7.27 -8.25 22.90
CA ALA A 210 8.69 -7.94 22.65
C ALA A 210 9.38 -7.22 23.84
N ASP A 211 8.89 -7.43 25.07
CA ASP A 211 9.54 -6.90 26.28
C ASP A 211 10.98 -7.42 26.43
N ASP A 212 11.85 -6.68 27.11
CA ASP A 212 13.20 -7.11 27.43
C ASP A 212 13.22 -8.39 28.28
N MET A 213 14.38 -9.07 28.28
CA MET A 213 14.56 -10.28 29.08
C MET A 213 14.44 -9.95 30.58
N GLY A 214 13.74 -10.82 31.32
CA GLY A 214 13.55 -10.63 32.78
C GLY A 214 12.34 -9.80 33.17
N LEU A 215 11.61 -9.20 32.23
CA LEU A 215 10.41 -8.41 32.54
C LEU A 215 9.13 -9.23 32.80
N GLY A 216 9.24 -10.56 32.88
CA GLY A 216 8.13 -11.43 33.25
C GLY A 216 7.09 -11.65 32.16
N LYS A 217 7.53 -11.79 30.89
CA LYS A 217 6.65 -12.18 29.78
C LYS A 217 5.86 -13.45 30.05
N THR A 218 6.52 -14.45 30.67
CA THR A 218 5.89 -15.71 31.06
C THR A 218 4.73 -15.47 32.01
N LEU A 219 4.90 -14.62 33.03
CA LEU A 219 3.85 -14.28 33.99
C LEU A 219 2.64 -13.60 33.32
N GLN A 220 2.87 -12.72 32.36
CA GLN A 220 1.79 -12.07 31.59
C GLN A 220 1.00 -13.11 30.78
N MET A 221 1.70 -14.07 30.13
CA MET A 221 1.06 -15.17 29.41
C MET A 221 0.29 -16.12 30.34
N ILE A 222 0.85 -16.46 31.50
CA ILE A 222 0.17 -17.30 32.51
C ILE A 222 -1.08 -16.61 33.00
N ALA A 223 -1.03 -15.31 33.32
CA ALA A 223 -2.20 -14.54 33.72
C ALA A 223 -3.29 -14.57 32.64
N HIS A 224 -2.90 -14.45 31.37
CA HIS A 224 -3.83 -14.50 30.24
C HIS A 224 -4.47 -15.89 30.08
N ILE A 225 -3.68 -16.98 30.18
CA ILE A 225 -4.19 -18.36 30.14
C ILE A 225 -5.16 -18.60 31.32
N LEU A 226 -4.80 -18.15 32.51
CA LEU A 226 -5.62 -18.31 33.72
C LEU A 226 -6.95 -17.58 33.60
N ALA A 227 -6.96 -16.36 33.03
CA ALA A 227 -8.19 -15.61 32.78
C ALA A 227 -9.16 -16.36 31.87
N ARG A 228 -8.64 -17.05 30.85
CA ARG A 228 -9.45 -17.91 29.96
C ARG A 228 -10.08 -19.08 30.71
N VAL A 229 -9.27 -19.72 31.56
CA VAL A 229 -9.77 -20.82 32.40
C VAL A 229 -10.85 -20.36 33.37
N GLU A 230 -10.67 -19.21 34.04
CA GLU A 230 -11.68 -18.63 34.92
C GLU A 230 -12.96 -18.22 34.15
N ALA A 231 -12.82 -17.81 32.89
CA ALA A 231 -13.96 -17.53 32.00
C ALA A 231 -14.66 -18.80 31.48
N GLY A 232 -14.19 -19.99 31.84
CA GLY A 232 -14.79 -21.28 31.47
C GLY A 232 -14.29 -21.85 30.13
N ASP A 233 -13.18 -21.36 29.58
CA ASP A 233 -12.56 -21.97 28.40
C ASP A 233 -11.91 -23.30 28.79
N THR A 234 -12.43 -24.39 28.23
CA THR A 234 -11.93 -25.76 28.49
C THR A 234 -10.97 -26.26 27.43
N LYS A 235 -10.63 -25.43 26.44
CA LYS A 235 -9.69 -25.82 25.37
C LYS A 235 -8.26 -25.89 25.89
N PRO A 236 -7.49 -26.89 25.46
CA PRO A 236 -6.07 -26.98 25.84
C PRO A 236 -5.27 -25.82 25.24
N THR A 237 -4.35 -25.26 26.02
CA THR A 237 -3.36 -24.29 25.55
C THR A 237 -2.06 -25.04 25.22
N LEU A 238 -1.53 -24.82 24.02
CA LEU A 238 -0.25 -25.38 23.60
C LEU A 238 0.86 -24.31 23.75
N VAL A 239 1.87 -24.62 24.55
CA VAL A 239 3.11 -23.84 24.69
C VAL A 239 4.23 -24.53 23.94
N VAL A 240 4.84 -23.86 22.96
CA VAL A 240 6.01 -24.35 22.23
C VAL A 240 7.23 -23.56 22.70
N CYS A 241 8.24 -24.27 23.29
CA CYS A 241 9.45 -23.68 23.83
C CYS A 241 10.66 -24.60 23.62
N PRO A 242 11.90 -24.08 23.74
CA PRO A 242 13.10 -24.93 23.81
C PRO A 242 12.98 -25.98 24.92
N ALA A 243 13.52 -27.21 24.69
CA ALA A 243 13.42 -28.32 25.63
C ALA A 243 13.95 -27.99 27.05
N SER A 244 14.97 -27.13 27.14
CA SER A 244 15.52 -26.65 28.41
C SER A 244 14.56 -25.80 29.24
N LEU A 245 13.49 -25.25 28.65
CA LEU A 245 12.53 -24.38 29.34
C LEU A 245 11.22 -25.09 29.71
N VAL A 246 11.00 -26.31 29.26
CA VAL A 246 9.76 -27.06 29.54
C VAL A 246 9.47 -27.17 31.04
N TYR A 247 10.49 -27.54 31.82
CA TYR A 247 10.33 -27.66 33.28
C TYR A 247 10.11 -26.32 33.99
N ASN A 248 10.70 -25.23 33.44
CA ASN A 248 10.46 -23.87 33.97
C ASN A 248 9.00 -23.47 33.76
N TRP A 249 8.46 -23.70 32.54
CA TRP A 249 7.05 -23.46 32.27
C TRP A 249 6.12 -24.29 33.17
N ALA A 250 6.43 -25.56 33.34
CA ALA A 250 5.62 -26.42 34.22
C ALA A 250 5.61 -25.90 35.67
N ALA A 251 6.77 -25.50 36.21
CA ALA A 251 6.88 -24.97 37.56
C ALA A 251 6.24 -23.62 37.75
N GLU A 252 6.22 -22.76 36.74
CA GLU A 252 5.54 -21.43 36.80
C GLU A 252 4.01 -21.55 36.64
N LEU A 253 3.49 -22.66 36.10
CA LEU A 253 2.05 -22.93 35.95
C LEU A 253 1.40 -23.56 37.18
N GLU A 254 2.19 -24.07 38.15
CA GLU A 254 1.71 -24.62 39.44
C GLU A 254 1.38 -23.52 40.48
#